data_9e413ada5a382d0e07087cbfeff75937
#
_entry.id   9e413ada5a382d0e07087cbfeff75937
#
_cell.length_a   1.000
_cell.length_b   1.000
_cell.length_c   1.000
_cell.angle_alpha   90.00
_cell.angle_beta   90.00
_cell.angle_gamma   90.00
#
_symmetry.space_group_name_H-M   'P 1'
#
loop_
_entity.id
_entity.type
_entity.pdbx_description
1 polymer ?
#
loop_
_entity_poly.entity_id
_entity_poly.type
_entity_poly.pdbx_seq_one_letter_code
_entity_poly.pdbx_strand_id
1 'polypeptide(L)'
;MTSSGSSSLANKGRALAETIQLTDTEREICELLVGVVEDIHQGKQASQPKLELRIAGGWVRDKLLGLESHDIDIAIDHMSGYELAQHVNRYLSERGQAVSSIAKISQNPERSKHLETATTSVLGQLVDFVNLRSEIYNANSRIPEIAFGTAEEDAQRRDITINALFYNIHTRQVEDYTGRGMEDLRQGVVRTPLEPFKTFSDDPLRVLRVVRFASRFEYLIDEETAAAIMRPEIRRDLDAKISRERVGVELEKMAGGPHPLLSIQLILRFGLYESIFRTPPRDQWMCSEQAAAEARDTAAAEAATRCVLRVLGDGGSGPGALMRSLPAPWQGAAAMQRALMLGAYLYPYRNVQANDKKKTVALAHLVIRDGVKLSHADVETTLELHRFATEIASMADACVGGRADRRALGLQIRSIGARWPQCVVFAAAAEELCAGATSSALAEKYGAYVRRVVDDGLADAYAMKHVVDGTAAARILGLRPGPAIRGVLDRVMEWQLEHPQGTREECEAYLREGM
;
A
#
# COMPACT_ATOMS: atom_id res chain seq x y z
N MET A 1 24.05 -14.76 -26.06
CA MET A 1 22.86 -14.64 -26.91
C MET A 1 21.79 -15.55 -26.33
N THR A 2 20.99 -15.02 -25.42
CA THR A 2 19.75 -15.65 -24.94
C THR A 2 18.72 -14.55 -24.89
N SER A 3 17.72 -14.66 -25.73
CA SER A 3 16.61 -13.74 -25.89
C SER A 3 15.77 -13.75 -24.62
N SER A 4 15.97 -12.76 -23.76
CA SER A 4 15.05 -12.45 -22.68
C SER A 4 13.73 -11.95 -23.28
N GLY A 5 12.67 -12.73 -23.08
CA GLY A 5 11.32 -12.34 -23.46
C GLY A 5 10.91 -11.04 -22.77
N SER A 6 11.02 -9.94 -23.49
CA SER A 6 10.32 -8.71 -23.15
C SER A 6 8.83 -8.98 -23.35
N SER A 7 8.07 -9.20 -22.27
CA SER A 7 6.63 -9.02 -22.34
C SER A 7 6.38 -7.55 -22.68
N SER A 8 6.15 -7.27 -23.97
CA SER A 8 5.72 -5.95 -24.40
C SER A 8 4.41 -5.66 -23.69
N LEU A 9 4.38 -4.62 -22.85
CA LEU A 9 3.14 -4.01 -22.42
C LEU A 9 2.37 -3.67 -23.71
N ALA A 10 1.39 -4.49 -24.04
CA ALA A 10 0.53 -4.19 -25.18
C ALA A 10 -0.26 -2.94 -24.81
N ASN A 11 -0.23 -1.94 -25.68
CA ASN A 11 -1.04 -0.74 -25.53
C ASN A 11 -2.52 -1.14 -25.44
N LYS A 12 -3.05 -1.22 -24.23
CA LYS A 12 -4.48 -1.49 -23.97
C LYS A 12 -5.23 -0.16 -24.02
N GLY A 13 -5.32 0.42 -25.23
CA GLY A 13 -6.24 1.55 -25.43
C GLY A 13 -7.59 1.21 -24.86
N ARG A 14 -8.12 2.08 -23.99
CA ARG A 14 -9.46 1.91 -23.40
C ARG A 14 -10.44 2.83 -24.10
N ALA A 15 -11.64 2.31 -24.37
CA ALA A 15 -12.74 3.16 -24.77
C ALA A 15 -13.04 4.11 -23.61
N LEU A 16 -12.95 5.41 -23.84
CA LEU A 16 -13.33 6.43 -22.88
C LEU A 16 -14.82 6.69 -22.99
N ALA A 17 -15.46 7.06 -21.88
CA ALA A 17 -16.79 7.62 -21.91
C ALA A 17 -16.77 8.93 -22.71
N GLU A 18 -17.71 9.10 -23.64
CA GLU A 18 -17.84 10.34 -24.43
C GLU A 18 -18.17 11.54 -23.55
N THR A 19 -18.94 11.31 -22.48
CA THR A 19 -19.33 12.31 -21.49
C THR A 19 -19.26 11.71 -20.08
N ILE A 20 -18.91 12.55 -19.11
CA ILE A 20 -18.90 12.14 -17.70
C ILE A 20 -20.36 11.96 -17.23
N GLN A 21 -20.66 10.77 -16.72
CA GLN A 21 -21.92 10.47 -16.07
C GLN A 21 -21.79 10.75 -14.57
N LEU A 22 -22.51 11.76 -14.10
CA LEU A 22 -22.61 12.08 -12.68
C LEU A 22 -23.60 11.14 -12.00
N THR A 23 -23.29 10.68 -10.81
CA THR A 23 -24.28 10.08 -9.91
C THR A 23 -25.30 11.15 -9.48
N ASP A 24 -26.43 10.74 -8.91
CA ASP A 24 -27.43 11.71 -8.45
C ASP A 24 -26.86 12.65 -7.40
N THR A 25 -26.10 12.13 -6.42
CA THR A 25 -25.42 12.94 -5.40
C THR A 25 -24.40 13.92 -6.00
N GLU A 26 -23.57 13.47 -6.96
CA GLU A 26 -22.62 14.35 -7.63
C GLU A 26 -23.30 15.46 -8.42
N ARG A 27 -24.44 15.15 -9.06
CA ARG A 27 -25.24 16.15 -9.78
C ARG A 27 -25.80 17.18 -8.83
N GLU A 28 -26.40 16.75 -7.72
CA GLU A 28 -26.92 17.63 -6.68
C GLU A 28 -25.84 18.54 -6.09
N ILE A 29 -24.63 17.99 -5.83
CA ILE A 29 -23.48 18.78 -5.37
C ILE A 29 -23.09 19.83 -6.41
N CYS A 30 -22.97 19.47 -7.68
CA CYS A 30 -22.64 20.42 -8.75
C CYS A 30 -23.69 21.52 -8.87
N GLU A 31 -24.97 21.18 -8.85
CA GLU A 31 -26.09 22.16 -8.93
C GLU A 31 -26.10 23.09 -7.71
N LEU A 32 -25.87 22.56 -6.52
CA LEU A 32 -25.74 23.35 -5.30
C LEU A 32 -24.57 24.34 -5.41
N LEU A 33 -23.39 23.89 -5.85
CA LEU A 33 -22.21 24.74 -6.00
C LEU A 33 -22.40 25.82 -7.07
N VAL A 34 -23.07 25.52 -8.17
CA VAL A 34 -23.46 26.53 -9.17
C VAL A 34 -24.38 27.58 -8.54
N GLY A 35 -25.39 27.17 -7.77
CA GLY A 35 -26.25 28.09 -7.03
C GLY A 35 -25.52 28.95 -6.01
N VAL A 36 -24.53 28.40 -5.32
CA VAL A 36 -23.64 29.17 -4.41
C VAL A 36 -22.88 30.24 -5.16
N VAL A 37 -22.32 29.92 -6.33
CA VAL A 37 -21.59 30.88 -7.18
C VAL A 37 -22.53 31.99 -7.67
N GLU A 38 -23.75 31.65 -8.08
CA GLU A 38 -24.75 32.65 -8.48
C GLU A 38 -25.12 33.59 -7.32
N ASP A 39 -25.30 33.07 -6.11
CA ASP A 39 -25.57 33.84 -4.90
C ASP A 39 -24.43 34.80 -4.58
N ILE A 40 -23.17 34.34 -4.67
CA ILE A 40 -21.97 35.17 -4.49
C ILE A 40 -21.95 36.33 -5.49
N HIS A 41 -22.43 36.12 -6.71
CA HIS A 41 -22.40 37.14 -7.78
C HIS A 41 -23.58 38.10 -7.78
N GLN A 42 -24.74 37.74 -7.19
CA GLN A 42 -25.91 38.62 -7.13
C GLN A 42 -25.66 39.97 -6.41
N GLY A 43 -24.62 40.04 -5.56
CA GLY A 43 -24.25 41.27 -4.85
C GLY A 43 -23.04 42.04 -5.43
N LYS A 44 -22.41 41.54 -6.52
CA LYS A 44 -21.15 42.07 -7.05
C LYS A 44 -21.34 42.92 -8.31
N GLN A 45 -20.49 43.97 -8.47
CA GLN A 45 -20.45 44.78 -9.70
C GLN A 45 -20.01 43.91 -10.89
N ALA A 46 -20.55 44.19 -12.09
CA ALA A 46 -20.27 43.46 -13.33
C ALA A 46 -18.79 43.43 -13.77
N SER A 47 -17.93 44.15 -13.10
CA SER A 47 -16.47 44.26 -13.39
C SER A 47 -15.61 43.21 -12.66
N GLN A 48 -16.17 42.42 -11.74
CA GLN A 48 -15.39 41.38 -11.05
C GLN A 48 -15.36 40.08 -11.87
N PRO A 49 -14.20 39.36 -11.91
CA PRO A 49 -14.12 38.10 -12.63
C PRO A 49 -15.13 37.08 -12.07
N LYS A 50 -15.76 36.33 -12.97
CA LYS A 50 -16.71 35.31 -12.61
C LYS A 50 -15.97 34.14 -11.98
N LEU A 51 -16.40 33.75 -10.77
CA LEU A 51 -15.87 32.55 -10.11
C LEU A 51 -16.25 31.31 -10.91
N GLU A 52 -15.29 30.51 -11.28
CA GLU A 52 -15.49 29.23 -11.93
C GLU A 52 -15.00 28.08 -11.05
N LEU A 53 -15.81 27.04 -10.97
CA LEU A 53 -15.51 25.85 -10.20
C LEU A 53 -15.33 24.65 -11.13
N ARG A 54 -14.31 23.83 -10.82
CA ARG A 54 -13.95 22.65 -11.59
C ARG A 54 -13.71 21.47 -10.65
N ILE A 55 -14.18 20.29 -11.01
CA ILE A 55 -13.68 19.06 -10.39
C ILE A 55 -12.35 18.74 -11.04
N ALA A 56 -11.32 18.40 -10.25
CA ALA A 56 -9.95 18.30 -10.74
C ALA A 56 -9.38 16.88 -10.65
N GLY A 57 -8.53 16.52 -11.59
CA GLY A 57 -7.56 15.45 -11.46
C GLY A 57 -8.09 14.03 -11.51
N GLY A 58 -7.82 13.27 -10.45
CA GLY A 58 -8.08 11.82 -10.41
C GLY A 58 -9.53 11.43 -10.63
N TRP A 59 -10.47 12.21 -10.11
CA TRP A 59 -11.89 11.97 -10.29
C TRP A 59 -12.29 12.04 -11.78
N VAL A 60 -11.81 13.05 -12.51
CA VAL A 60 -12.13 13.21 -13.95
C VAL A 60 -11.62 12.02 -14.76
N ARG A 61 -10.35 11.65 -14.53
CA ARG A 61 -9.74 10.46 -15.15
C ARG A 61 -10.53 9.19 -14.86
N ASP A 62 -10.85 8.94 -13.60
CA ASP A 62 -11.52 7.70 -13.18
C ASP A 62 -12.94 7.63 -13.78
N LYS A 63 -13.70 8.74 -13.81
CA LYS A 63 -15.01 8.82 -14.48
C LYS A 63 -14.93 8.55 -15.99
N LEU A 64 -13.93 9.12 -16.68
CA LEU A 64 -13.73 8.85 -18.11
C LEU A 64 -13.37 7.38 -18.40
N LEU A 65 -12.73 6.70 -17.45
CA LEU A 65 -12.44 5.27 -17.51
C LEU A 65 -13.59 4.37 -17.07
N GLY A 66 -14.76 4.94 -16.66
CA GLY A 66 -15.90 4.18 -16.14
C GLY A 66 -15.62 3.59 -14.75
N LEU A 67 -14.69 4.17 -13.98
CA LEU A 67 -14.35 3.76 -12.63
C LEU A 67 -15.10 4.63 -11.61
N GLU A 68 -15.37 4.06 -10.45
CA GLU A 68 -15.90 4.83 -9.32
C GLU A 68 -14.80 5.70 -8.71
N SER A 69 -15.16 6.92 -8.31
CA SER A 69 -14.30 7.84 -7.60
C SER A 69 -15.10 8.57 -6.52
N HIS A 70 -14.55 8.61 -5.31
CA HIS A 70 -15.21 9.24 -4.16
C HIS A 70 -14.49 10.51 -3.70
N ASP A 71 -13.30 10.79 -4.24
CA ASP A 71 -12.49 11.96 -3.88
C ASP A 71 -12.85 13.12 -4.82
N ILE A 72 -13.70 14.04 -4.34
CA ILE A 72 -14.12 15.22 -5.11
C ILE A 72 -13.26 16.42 -4.70
N ASP A 73 -12.31 16.79 -5.56
CA ASP A 73 -11.49 17.99 -5.44
C ASP A 73 -12.10 19.12 -6.27
N ILE A 74 -12.68 20.13 -5.62
CA ILE A 74 -13.20 21.32 -6.28
C ILE A 74 -12.11 22.38 -6.38
N ALA A 75 -11.59 22.58 -7.57
CA ALA A 75 -10.61 23.63 -7.88
C ALA A 75 -11.31 24.99 -8.08
N ILE A 76 -10.73 26.01 -7.43
CA ILE A 76 -11.30 27.37 -7.32
C ILE A 76 -10.26 28.36 -7.83
N ASP A 77 -10.69 29.31 -8.65
CA ASP A 77 -9.78 30.30 -9.23
C ASP A 77 -9.54 31.54 -8.33
N HIS A 78 -10.53 32.34 -8.01
CA HIS A 78 -10.35 33.67 -7.42
C HIS A 78 -10.75 33.78 -5.93
N MET A 79 -10.88 32.66 -5.21
CA MET A 79 -11.31 32.63 -3.81
C MET A 79 -10.61 31.49 -3.05
N SER A 80 -10.39 31.64 -1.74
CA SER A 80 -9.83 30.55 -0.95
C SER A 80 -10.82 29.41 -0.74
N GLY A 81 -10.32 28.16 -0.61
CA GLY A 81 -11.17 27.00 -0.36
C GLY A 81 -11.98 27.14 0.93
N TYR A 82 -11.40 27.75 1.97
CA TYR A 82 -12.10 28.01 3.22
C TYR A 82 -13.25 29.00 3.07
N GLU A 83 -13.03 30.08 2.33
CA GLU A 83 -14.04 31.11 2.06
C GLU A 83 -15.21 30.53 1.25
N LEU A 84 -14.94 29.71 0.22
CA LEU A 84 -16.00 29.04 -0.52
C LEU A 84 -16.79 28.08 0.39
N ALA A 85 -16.12 27.31 1.24
CA ALA A 85 -16.79 26.39 2.19
C ALA A 85 -17.72 27.16 3.16
N GLN A 86 -17.36 28.37 3.58
CA GLN A 86 -18.25 29.24 4.38
C GLN A 86 -19.48 29.68 3.58
N HIS A 87 -19.33 30.06 2.31
CA HIS A 87 -20.44 30.39 1.43
C HIS A 87 -21.37 29.20 1.23
N VAL A 88 -20.84 27.99 1.04
CA VAL A 88 -21.62 26.75 0.93
C VAL A 88 -22.45 26.51 2.19
N ASN A 89 -21.84 26.61 3.36
CA ASN A 89 -22.56 26.41 4.61
C ASN A 89 -23.66 27.48 4.83
N ARG A 90 -23.41 28.74 4.49
CA ARG A 90 -24.42 29.78 4.53
C ARG A 90 -25.59 29.47 3.60
N TYR A 91 -25.31 29.11 2.35
CA TYR A 91 -26.29 28.79 1.34
C TYR A 91 -27.18 27.60 1.75
N LEU A 92 -26.59 26.57 2.35
CA LEU A 92 -27.31 25.43 2.92
C LEU A 92 -28.20 25.83 4.10
N SER A 93 -27.67 26.62 5.04
CA SER A 93 -28.39 27.10 6.21
C SER A 93 -29.61 27.93 5.87
N GLU A 94 -29.49 28.83 4.91
CA GLU A 94 -30.59 29.68 4.43
C GLU A 94 -31.73 28.86 3.79
N ARG A 95 -31.46 27.64 3.35
CA ARG A 95 -32.42 26.68 2.78
C ARG A 95 -32.87 25.61 3.76
N GLY A 96 -32.51 25.76 5.04
CA GLY A 96 -32.90 24.80 6.10
C GLY A 96 -32.21 23.43 5.96
N GLN A 97 -31.12 23.34 5.20
CA GLN A 97 -30.35 22.11 5.02
C GLN A 97 -29.27 21.98 6.09
N ALA A 98 -28.84 20.75 6.37
CA ALA A 98 -27.81 20.47 7.35
C ALA A 98 -26.45 21.04 6.90
N VAL A 99 -25.76 21.72 7.80
CA VAL A 99 -24.40 22.24 7.60
C VAL A 99 -23.40 21.35 8.32
N SER A 100 -22.19 21.25 7.75
CA SER A 100 -21.10 20.47 8.31
C SER A 100 -19.95 21.34 8.79
N SER A 101 -19.15 20.82 9.73
CA SER A 101 -17.92 21.49 10.15
C SER A 101 -16.95 21.60 8.97
N ILE A 102 -16.26 22.74 8.90
CA ILE A 102 -15.21 22.96 7.91
C ILE A 102 -13.87 22.65 8.55
N ALA A 103 -13.20 21.60 8.07
CA ALA A 103 -11.83 21.32 8.44
C ALA A 103 -10.90 22.22 7.63
N LYS A 104 -10.41 23.27 8.28
CA LYS A 104 -9.44 24.19 7.66
C LYS A 104 -8.05 23.59 7.73
N ILE A 105 -7.42 23.38 6.58
CA ILE A 105 -6.02 22.99 6.48
C ILE A 105 -5.21 24.28 6.27
N SER A 106 -4.65 24.78 7.38
CA SER A 106 -3.88 26.02 7.39
C SER A 106 -2.60 25.89 6.55
N GLN A 107 -2.13 27.01 6.03
CA GLN A 107 -0.83 27.13 5.40
C GLN A 107 0.28 26.55 6.28
N ASN A 108 1.10 25.70 5.72
CA ASN A 108 2.32 25.23 6.36
C ASN A 108 3.45 25.21 5.33
N PRO A 109 4.27 26.30 5.25
CA PRO A 109 5.36 26.42 4.27
C PRO A 109 6.35 25.26 4.33
N GLU A 110 6.63 24.71 5.53
CA GLU A 110 7.54 23.57 5.73
C GLU A 110 7.01 22.25 5.15
N ARG A 111 5.68 22.17 4.93
CA ARG A 111 5.01 20.99 4.38
C ARG A 111 4.43 21.19 2.97
N SER A 112 4.89 22.19 2.23
CA SER A 112 4.39 22.51 0.88
C SER A 112 2.90 22.90 0.84
N LYS A 113 2.35 23.45 1.93
CA LYS A 113 0.96 23.91 2.03
C LYS A 113 0.93 25.43 2.11
N HIS A 114 0.96 26.08 0.95
CA HIS A 114 1.05 27.55 0.86
C HIS A 114 -0.31 28.23 0.62
N LEU A 115 -1.35 27.50 0.22
CA LEU A 115 -2.71 27.99 0.10
C LEU A 115 -3.65 27.26 1.05
N GLU A 116 -4.64 27.97 1.59
CA GLU A 116 -5.64 27.40 2.47
C GLU A 116 -6.57 26.50 1.69
N THR A 117 -6.60 25.23 2.03
CA THR A 117 -7.61 24.29 1.54
C THR A 117 -8.62 23.99 2.63
N ALA A 118 -9.82 23.60 2.26
CA ALA A 118 -10.86 23.24 3.20
C ALA A 118 -11.52 21.92 2.80
N THR A 119 -11.75 21.07 3.78
CA THR A 119 -12.55 19.85 3.61
C THR A 119 -13.85 20.02 4.38
N THR A 120 -14.97 19.72 3.76
CA THR A 120 -16.26 19.67 4.42
C THR A 120 -17.16 18.60 3.81
N SER A 121 -18.22 18.21 4.50
CA SER A 121 -19.22 17.32 3.94
C SER A 121 -20.35 18.13 3.31
N VAL A 122 -20.62 17.90 2.01
CA VAL A 122 -21.72 18.49 1.26
C VAL A 122 -22.66 17.36 0.87
N LEU A 123 -23.90 17.42 1.30
CA LEU A 123 -24.92 16.38 1.07
C LEU A 123 -24.44 14.96 1.46
N GLY A 124 -23.65 14.86 2.54
CA GLY A 124 -23.11 13.58 3.03
C GLY A 124 -21.84 13.09 2.35
N GLN A 125 -21.39 13.74 1.27
CA GLN A 125 -20.15 13.44 0.56
C GLN A 125 -19.03 14.38 1.02
N LEU A 126 -17.83 13.84 1.28
CA LEU A 126 -16.65 14.66 1.53
C LEU A 126 -16.22 15.37 0.24
N VAL A 127 -15.98 16.67 0.35
CA VAL A 127 -15.53 17.54 -0.74
C VAL A 127 -14.33 18.35 -0.28
N ASP A 128 -13.26 18.31 -1.05
CA ASP A 128 -12.06 19.11 -0.85
C ASP A 128 -12.11 20.36 -1.73
N PHE A 129 -12.08 21.52 -1.10
CA PHE A 129 -11.98 22.81 -1.78
C PHE A 129 -10.53 23.23 -1.87
N VAL A 130 -9.98 23.22 -3.10
CA VAL A 130 -8.58 23.49 -3.40
C VAL A 130 -8.43 24.67 -4.35
N ASN A 131 -7.36 25.42 -4.23
CA ASN A 131 -7.12 26.54 -5.15
C ASN A 131 -6.37 26.07 -6.39
N LEU A 132 -6.74 26.64 -7.55
CA LEU A 132 -5.86 26.65 -8.72
C LEU A 132 -4.60 27.41 -8.35
N ARG A 133 -3.43 26.84 -8.66
CA ARG A 133 -2.16 27.41 -8.23
C ARG A 133 -1.09 27.34 -9.31
N SER A 134 -0.26 28.35 -9.33
CA SER A 134 1.04 28.33 -9.98
C SER A 134 2.13 27.99 -8.95
N GLU A 135 3.20 27.35 -9.40
CA GLU A 135 4.33 26.92 -8.58
C GLU A 135 5.64 27.40 -9.20
N ILE A 136 6.47 28.07 -8.40
CA ILE A 136 7.83 28.48 -8.79
C ILE A 136 8.81 27.73 -7.90
N TYR A 137 9.65 26.89 -8.50
CA TYR A 137 10.65 26.09 -7.78
C TYR A 137 12.01 26.78 -7.79
N ASN A 138 12.65 26.84 -6.62
CA ASN A 138 14.02 27.27 -6.45
C ASN A 138 14.98 26.07 -6.52
N ALA A 139 16.17 26.25 -7.12
CA ALA A 139 17.11 25.16 -7.45
C ALA A 139 17.48 24.24 -6.27
N ASN A 140 17.40 24.72 -5.04
CA ASN A 140 17.82 24.00 -3.83
C ASN A 140 16.66 23.51 -2.95
N SER A 141 15.40 23.72 -3.36
CA SER A 141 14.24 23.35 -2.57
C SER A 141 13.17 22.66 -3.42
N ARG A 142 12.61 21.54 -2.90
CA ARG A 142 11.41 20.90 -3.44
C ARG A 142 10.12 21.63 -3.04
N ILE A 143 10.21 22.64 -2.19
CA ILE A 143 9.07 23.42 -1.72
C ILE A 143 8.97 24.64 -2.63
N PRO A 144 7.94 24.71 -3.51
CA PRO A 144 7.77 25.86 -4.39
C PRO A 144 7.23 27.07 -3.66
N GLU A 145 7.47 28.24 -4.20
CA GLU A 145 6.65 29.41 -3.92
C GLU A 145 5.33 29.25 -4.66
N ILE A 146 4.21 29.34 -3.93
CA ILE A 146 2.88 29.10 -4.47
C ILE A 146 2.08 30.40 -4.49
N ALA A 147 1.45 30.66 -5.64
CA ALA A 147 0.49 31.74 -5.82
C ALA A 147 -0.82 31.19 -6.44
N PHE A 148 -1.89 31.99 -6.39
CA PHE A 148 -3.08 31.69 -7.19
C PHE A 148 -2.69 31.64 -8.67
N GLY A 149 -3.18 30.62 -9.35
CA GLY A 149 -2.89 30.39 -10.76
C GLY A 149 -4.16 30.17 -11.57
N THR A 150 -3.99 30.06 -12.86
CA THR A 150 -5.03 29.68 -13.81
C THR A 150 -5.19 28.17 -13.87
N ALA A 151 -6.27 27.68 -14.50
CA ALA A 151 -6.47 26.24 -14.73
C ALA A 151 -5.35 25.66 -15.61
N GLU A 152 -4.82 26.42 -16.56
CA GLU A 152 -3.71 26.02 -17.39
C GLU A 152 -2.41 25.86 -16.58
N GLU A 153 -2.05 26.87 -15.75
CA GLU A 153 -0.88 26.80 -14.89
C GLU A 153 -0.98 25.62 -13.90
N ASP A 154 -2.17 25.39 -13.33
CA ASP A 154 -2.41 24.25 -12.44
C ASP A 154 -2.29 22.90 -13.18
N ALA A 155 -2.77 22.79 -14.41
CA ALA A 155 -2.61 21.61 -15.25
C ALA A 155 -1.13 21.31 -15.55
N GLN A 156 -0.39 22.32 -15.95
CA GLN A 156 1.01 22.20 -16.38
C GLN A 156 1.95 21.81 -15.24
N ARG A 157 1.68 22.21 -13.99
CA ARG A 157 2.50 21.85 -12.83
C ARG A 157 2.25 20.45 -12.29
N ARG A 158 1.23 19.70 -12.78
CA ARG A 158 0.89 18.37 -12.26
C ARG A 158 1.93 17.32 -12.67
N ASP A 159 1.81 16.14 -12.07
CA ASP A 159 2.74 15.02 -12.26
C ASP A 159 2.63 14.37 -13.64
N ILE A 160 1.40 14.13 -14.11
CA ILE A 160 1.11 13.46 -15.38
C ILE A 160 -0.14 14.06 -16.05
N THR A 161 -0.17 14.03 -17.38
CA THR A 161 -1.24 14.60 -18.21
C THR A 161 -2.62 14.07 -17.87
N ILE A 162 -2.76 12.76 -17.64
CA ILE A 162 -4.04 12.11 -17.33
C ILE A 162 -4.60 12.51 -15.94
N ASN A 163 -3.80 13.12 -15.07
CA ASN A 163 -4.22 13.70 -13.80
C ASN A 163 -4.42 15.22 -13.90
N ALA A 164 -4.19 15.81 -15.05
CA ALA A 164 -4.29 17.25 -15.29
C ALA A 164 -5.60 17.67 -15.97
N LEU A 165 -6.55 16.76 -16.06
CA LEU A 165 -7.88 16.99 -16.59
C LEU A 165 -8.78 17.67 -15.55
N PHE A 166 -9.69 18.53 -16.02
CA PHE A 166 -10.72 19.16 -15.22
C PHE A 166 -12.12 18.88 -15.79
N TYR A 167 -13.10 18.92 -14.93
CA TYR A 167 -14.52 18.92 -15.30
C TYR A 167 -15.13 20.23 -14.82
N ASN A 168 -15.49 21.11 -15.73
CA ASN A 168 -16.13 22.39 -15.43
C ASN A 168 -17.59 22.14 -15.07
N ILE A 169 -17.99 22.45 -13.84
CA ILE A 169 -19.35 22.17 -13.35
C ILE A 169 -20.41 23.10 -13.96
N HIS A 170 -20.00 24.26 -14.48
CA HIS A 170 -20.90 25.25 -15.11
C HIS A 170 -21.21 24.85 -16.55
N THR A 171 -20.21 24.46 -17.34
CA THR A 171 -20.37 24.07 -18.75
C THR A 171 -20.67 22.57 -18.91
N ARG A 172 -20.43 21.77 -17.85
CA ARG A 172 -20.54 20.29 -17.85
C ARG A 172 -19.62 19.64 -18.88
N GLN A 173 -18.46 20.23 -19.13
CA GLN A 173 -17.48 19.74 -20.09
C GLN A 173 -16.15 19.39 -19.44
N VAL A 174 -15.45 18.44 -20.04
CA VAL A 174 -14.05 18.12 -19.69
C VAL A 174 -13.15 19.14 -20.35
N GLU A 175 -12.21 19.69 -19.59
CA GLU A 175 -11.20 20.65 -20.04
C GLU A 175 -9.82 20.01 -19.95
N ASP A 176 -9.06 20.05 -21.04
CA ASP A 176 -7.68 19.53 -21.14
C ASP A 176 -6.72 20.65 -21.53
N TYR A 177 -6.16 21.31 -20.56
CA TYR A 177 -5.21 22.42 -20.75
C TYR A 177 -3.79 21.95 -21.10
N THR A 178 -3.51 20.64 -21.01
CA THR A 178 -2.24 20.07 -21.50
C THR A 178 -2.27 19.78 -23.00
N GLY A 179 -3.47 19.71 -23.59
CA GLY A 179 -3.71 19.33 -24.97
C GLY A 179 -3.39 17.87 -25.29
N ARG A 180 -3.04 17.05 -24.29
CA ARG A 180 -2.66 15.64 -24.45
C ARG A 180 -3.33 14.69 -23.46
N GLY A 181 -3.90 15.20 -22.36
CA GLY A 181 -4.43 14.38 -21.28
C GLY A 181 -5.51 13.39 -21.73
N MET A 182 -6.43 13.84 -22.57
CA MET A 182 -7.48 12.98 -23.15
C MET A 182 -6.91 11.92 -24.09
N GLU A 183 -5.93 12.28 -24.92
CA GLU A 183 -5.32 11.33 -25.87
C GLU A 183 -4.42 10.33 -25.14
N ASP A 184 -3.58 10.78 -24.19
CA ASP A 184 -2.75 9.91 -23.35
C ASP A 184 -3.62 8.93 -22.55
N LEU A 185 -4.78 9.37 -22.06
CA LEU A 185 -5.73 8.51 -21.35
C LEU A 185 -6.32 7.44 -22.29
N ARG A 186 -6.68 7.81 -23.52
CA ARG A 186 -7.20 6.90 -24.54
C ARG A 186 -6.17 5.88 -25.00
N GLN A 187 -4.93 6.34 -25.21
CA GLN A 187 -3.81 5.51 -25.66
C GLN A 187 -3.18 4.69 -24.53
N GLY A 188 -3.51 4.94 -23.26
CA GLY A 188 -2.87 4.28 -22.13
C GLY A 188 -1.41 4.69 -21.97
N VAL A 189 -1.13 6.00 -22.00
CA VAL A 189 0.21 6.56 -21.86
C VAL A 189 0.31 7.40 -20.59
N VAL A 190 1.41 7.25 -19.87
CA VAL A 190 1.79 8.10 -18.74
C VAL A 190 2.90 9.03 -19.19
N ARG A 191 2.61 10.34 -19.19
CA ARG A 191 3.46 11.42 -19.66
C ARG A 191 3.37 12.62 -18.72
N THR A 192 4.46 13.38 -18.57
CA THR A 192 4.44 14.63 -17.83
C THR A 192 3.87 15.78 -18.67
N PRO A 193 3.13 16.75 -18.08
CA PRO A 193 2.63 17.91 -18.82
C PRO A 193 3.74 18.78 -19.40
N LEU A 194 4.77 19.02 -18.60
CA LEU A 194 5.97 19.78 -18.99
C LEU A 194 7.14 18.83 -19.31
N GLU A 195 8.27 19.41 -19.70
CA GLU A 195 9.52 18.70 -19.93
C GLU A 195 9.85 17.80 -18.73
N PRO A 196 10.05 16.47 -18.95
CA PRO A 196 10.13 15.49 -17.87
C PRO A 196 11.27 15.74 -16.88
N PHE A 197 12.46 16.09 -17.37
CA PHE A 197 13.61 16.34 -16.50
C PHE A 197 13.36 17.51 -15.54
N LYS A 198 12.78 18.61 -16.04
CA LYS A 198 12.38 19.75 -15.20
C LYS A 198 11.31 19.33 -14.18
N THR A 199 10.28 18.62 -14.62
CA THR A 199 9.17 18.13 -13.79
C THR A 199 9.68 17.28 -12.62
N PHE A 200 10.67 16.40 -12.85
CA PHE A 200 11.26 15.54 -11.81
C PHE A 200 12.29 16.27 -10.96
N SER A 201 13.00 17.26 -11.49
CA SER A 201 13.91 18.12 -10.71
C SER A 201 13.14 18.98 -9.71
N ASP A 202 11.96 19.46 -10.09
CA ASP A 202 11.06 20.26 -9.25
C ASP A 202 10.51 19.41 -8.07
N ASP A 203 9.96 18.24 -8.30
CA ASP A 203 9.58 17.26 -7.26
C ASP A 203 9.93 15.82 -7.68
N PRO A 204 11.09 15.30 -7.23
CA PRO A 204 11.54 13.97 -7.61
C PRO A 204 10.60 12.82 -7.20
N LEU A 205 9.66 13.03 -6.25
CA LEU A 205 8.65 12.03 -5.91
C LEU A 205 7.75 11.70 -7.10
N ARG A 206 7.59 12.62 -8.04
CA ARG A 206 6.80 12.41 -9.26
C ARG A 206 7.28 11.18 -10.06
N VAL A 207 8.56 10.82 -9.96
CA VAL A 207 9.09 9.56 -10.52
C VAL A 207 8.34 8.34 -9.96
N LEU A 208 8.19 8.27 -8.64
CA LEU A 208 7.47 7.15 -8.01
C LEU A 208 5.97 7.19 -8.33
N ARG A 209 5.41 8.38 -8.49
CA ARG A 209 4.02 8.55 -8.91
C ARG A 209 3.80 8.08 -10.36
N VAL A 210 4.72 8.38 -11.28
CA VAL A 210 4.71 7.86 -12.66
C VAL A 210 4.73 6.34 -12.64
N VAL A 211 5.64 5.72 -11.90
CA VAL A 211 5.71 4.25 -11.74
C VAL A 211 4.40 3.69 -11.19
N ARG A 212 3.84 4.32 -10.16
CA ARG A 212 2.58 3.90 -9.53
C ARG A 212 1.39 4.00 -10.49
N PHE A 213 1.26 5.09 -11.23
CA PHE A 213 0.14 5.24 -12.16
C PHE A 213 0.31 4.34 -13.38
N ALA A 214 1.52 4.19 -13.91
CA ALA A 214 1.80 3.24 -14.99
C ALA A 214 1.44 1.81 -14.58
N SER A 215 1.82 1.38 -13.37
CA SER A 215 1.45 0.06 -12.86
C SER A 215 -0.05 -0.05 -12.54
N ARG A 216 -0.66 0.95 -11.90
CA ARG A 216 -2.09 0.93 -11.53
C ARG A 216 -3.00 0.70 -12.74
N PHE A 217 -2.68 1.32 -13.87
CA PHE A 217 -3.51 1.29 -15.06
C PHE A 217 -2.99 0.34 -16.17
N GLU A 218 -1.83 -0.27 -15.98
CA GLU A 218 -1.08 -1.01 -17.01
C GLU A 218 -0.76 -0.14 -18.24
N TYR A 219 -0.40 1.13 -18.00
CA TYR A 219 -0.10 2.10 -19.04
C TYR A 219 1.38 2.13 -19.38
N LEU A 220 1.70 2.47 -20.63
CA LEU A 220 3.07 2.69 -21.09
C LEU A 220 3.59 4.03 -20.56
N ILE A 221 4.84 4.05 -20.13
CA ILE A 221 5.52 5.31 -19.82
C ILE A 221 6.12 5.85 -21.13
N ASP A 222 5.81 7.10 -21.44
CA ASP A 222 6.36 7.81 -22.60
C ASP A 222 7.89 7.77 -22.63
N GLU A 223 8.49 7.72 -23.82
CA GLU A 223 9.94 7.51 -23.97
C GLU A 223 10.78 8.63 -23.36
N GLU A 224 10.38 9.88 -23.53
CA GLU A 224 11.09 11.04 -22.94
C GLU A 224 10.97 11.02 -21.41
N THR A 225 9.78 10.67 -20.91
CA THR A 225 9.51 10.50 -19.48
C THR A 225 10.36 9.36 -18.89
N ALA A 226 10.43 8.22 -19.58
CA ALA A 226 11.26 7.07 -19.16
C ALA A 226 12.76 7.42 -19.17
N ALA A 227 13.23 8.13 -20.19
CA ALA A 227 14.64 8.56 -20.29
C ALA A 227 15.00 9.52 -19.14
N ALA A 228 14.10 10.44 -18.80
CA ALA A 228 14.32 11.38 -17.68
C ALA A 228 14.39 10.68 -16.32
N ILE A 229 13.55 9.65 -16.08
CA ILE A 229 13.59 8.85 -14.84
C ILE A 229 14.97 8.19 -14.65
N MET A 230 15.60 7.73 -15.73
CA MET A 230 16.91 7.05 -15.68
C MET A 230 18.09 8.00 -15.46
N ARG A 231 17.89 9.31 -15.47
CA ARG A 231 18.97 10.28 -15.24
C ARG A 231 19.53 10.16 -13.82
N PRO A 232 20.86 10.06 -13.65
CA PRO A 232 21.47 9.94 -12.32
C PRO A 232 21.18 11.15 -11.40
N GLU A 233 20.99 12.33 -11.98
CA GLU A 233 20.64 13.56 -11.26
C GLU A 233 19.30 13.42 -10.55
N ILE A 234 18.29 12.90 -11.24
CA ILE A 234 16.94 12.70 -10.70
C ILE A 234 16.96 11.68 -9.56
N ARG A 235 17.75 10.61 -9.69
CA ARG A 235 17.91 9.62 -8.60
C ARG A 235 18.56 10.23 -7.38
N ARG A 236 19.65 11.03 -7.56
CA ARG A 236 20.27 11.75 -6.45
C ARG A 236 19.31 12.72 -5.78
N ASP A 237 18.49 13.41 -6.56
CA ASP A 237 17.49 14.34 -6.03
C ASP A 237 16.36 13.60 -5.28
N LEU A 238 15.92 12.45 -5.75
CA LEU A 238 14.97 11.58 -5.03
C LEU A 238 15.51 11.18 -3.65
N ASP A 239 16.80 10.82 -3.61
CA ASP A 239 17.47 10.43 -2.37
C ASP A 239 17.69 11.60 -1.41
N ALA A 240 18.02 12.78 -1.92
CA ALA A 240 18.39 13.94 -1.13
C ALA A 240 17.20 14.80 -0.69
N LYS A 241 16.21 15.00 -1.58
CA LYS A 241 15.14 15.98 -1.38
C LYS A 241 13.83 15.37 -0.84
N ILE A 242 13.59 14.06 -1.02
CA ILE A 242 12.30 13.46 -0.69
C ILE A 242 12.32 12.77 0.67
N SER A 243 11.35 13.10 1.51
CA SER A 243 11.20 12.44 2.81
C SER A 243 10.80 10.97 2.65
N ARG A 244 11.28 10.13 3.54
CA ARG A 244 11.05 8.68 3.49
C ARG A 244 9.59 8.31 3.68
N GLU A 245 8.83 9.11 4.43
CA GLU A 245 7.39 8.97 4.61
C GLU A 245 6.64 9.09 3.27
N ARG A 246 7.03 10.07 2.43
CA ARG A 246 6.40 10.24 1.10
C ARG A 246 6.73 9.06 0.18
N VAL A 247 7.95 8.54 0.24
CA VAL A 247 8.36 7.32 -0.50
C VAL A 247 7.53 6.12 -0.04
N GLY A 248 7.38 5.94 1.28
CA GLY A 248 6.58 4.86 1.85
C GLY A 248 5.12 4.88 1.41
N VAL A 249 4.48 6.06 1.39
CA VAL A 249 3.10 6.21 0.91
C VAL A 249 2.92 5.76 -0.54
N GLU A 250 3.86 6.10 -1.43
CA GLU A 250 3.80 5.65 -2.83
C GLU A 250 4.03 4.12 -2.92
N LEU A 251 5.00 3.58 -2.15
CA LEU A 251 5.26 2.14 -2.08
C LEU A 251 4.03 1.35 -1.56
N GLU A 252 3.37 1.84 -0.52
CA GLU A 252 2.14 1.24 0.02
C GLU A 252 1.05 1.10 -1.05
N LYS A 253 0.83 2.19 -1.81
CA LYS A 253 -0.14 2.22 -2.90
C LYS A 253 0.25 1.30 -4.06
N MET A 254 1.54 1.07 -4.29
CA MET A 254 2.03 0.12 -5.28
C MET A 254 1.85 -1.33 -4.81
N ALA A 255 2.24 -1.65 -3.58
CA ALA A 255 2.13 -2.99 -3.01
C ALA A 255 0.67 -3.45 -2.82
N GLY A 256 -0.22 -2.54 -2.41
CA GLY A 256 -1.66 -2.78 -2.28
C GLY A 256 -2.47 -2.55 -3.55
N GLY A 257 -1.84 -2.10 -4.63
CA GLY A 257 -2.50 -1.78 -5.89
C GLY A 257 -2.85 -3.02 -6.73
N PRO A 258 -3.53 -2.84 -7.87
CA PRO A 258 -4.01 -3.96 -8.69
C PRO A 258 -2.88 -4.73 -9.39
N HIS A 259 -1.74 -4.08 -9.70
CA HIS A 259 -0.64 -4.69 -10.45
C HIS A 259 0.72 -4.55 -9.73
N PRO A 260 0.91 -5.18 -8.55
CA PRO A 260 2.13 -5.04 -7.76
C PRO A 260 3.37 -5.64 -8.45
N LEU A 261 3.19 -6.68 -9.29
CA LEU A 261 4.28 -7.22 -10.10
C LEU A 261 4.81 -6.19 -11.09
N LEU A 262 3.93 -5.50 -11.79
CA LEU A 262 4.36 -4.44 -12.72
C LEU A 262 5.04 -3.28 -11.97
N SER A 263 4.60 -2.98 -10.75
CA SER A 263 5.25 -1.97 -9.90
C SER A 263 6.71 -2.32 -9.63
N ILE A 264 7.00 -3.55 -9.18
CA ILE A 264 8.38 -3.96 -8.89
C ILE A 264 9.21 -4.08 -10.17
N GLN A 265 8.63 -4.53 -11.27
CA GLN A 265 9.31 -4.57 -12.58
C GLN A 265 9.76 -3.19 -13.04
N LEU A 266 8.88 -2.18 -12.93
CA LEU A 266 9.22 -0.80 -13.28
C LEU A 266 10.27 -0.21 -12.31
N ILE A 267 10.16 -0.49 -11.01
CA ILE A 267 11.16 -0.09 -10.02
C ILE A 267 12.54 -0.63 -10.39
N LEU A 268 12.64 -1.91 -10.74
CA LEU A 268 13.90 -2.55 -11.15
C LEU A 268 14.40 -2.02 -12.50
N ARG A 269 13.51 -1.92 -13.49
CA ARG A 269 13.84 -1.39 -14.83
C ARG A 269 14.48 -0.01 -14.77
N PHE A 270 13.96 0.87 -13.91
CA PHE A 270 14.46 2.23 -13.76
C PHE A 270 15.57 2.37 -12.71
N GLY A 271 16.03 1.27 -12.10
CA GLY A 271 17.09 1.28 -11.09
C GLY A 271 16.74 2.06 -9.83
N LEU A 272 15.46 2.05 -9.43
CA LEU A 272 14.94 2.78 -8.26
C LEU A 272 14.94 1.96 -6.97
N TYR A 273 15.30 0.67 -7.05
CA TYR A 273 15.16 -0.26 -5.92
C TYR A 273 15.94 0.22 -4.69
N GLU A 274 17.23 0.54 -4.84
CA GLU A 274 18.06 1.00 -3.73
C GLU A 274 17.64 2.38 -3.19
N SER A 275 17.13 3.25 -4.05
CA SER A 275 16.58 4.55 -3.63
C SER A 275 15.28 4.41 -2.82
N ILE A 276 14.44 3.44 -3.13
CA ILE A 276 13.21 3.15 -2.38
C ILE A 276 13.55 2.38 -1.10
N PHE A 277 14.20 1.22 -1.21
CA PHE A 277 14.52 0.31 -0.12
C PHE A 277 15.91 0.62 0.46
N ARG A 278 16.07 1.84 0.95
CA ARG A 278 17.34 2.33 1.47
C ARG A 278 17.81 1.48 2.65
N THR A 279 19.02 0.94 2.52
CA THR A 279 19.69 0.16 3.56
C THR A 279 20.68 1.01 4.34
N PRO A 280 21.05 0.62 5.57
CA PRO A 280 22.24 1.17 6.22
C PRO A 280 23.51 0.84 5.41
N PRO A 281 24.62 1.55 5.65
CA PRO A 281 25.90 1.25 5.04
C PRO A 281 26.30 -0.23 5.17
N ARG A 282 26.95 -0.77 4.15
CA ARG A 282 27.27 -2.22 4.06
C ARG A 282 28.24 -2.72 5.14
N ASP A 283 29.07 -1.86 5.68
CA ASP A 283 29.96 -2.16 6.81
C ASP A 283 29.21 -2.45 8.12
N GLN A 284 27.93 -2.09 8.17
CA GLN A 284 27.03 -2.41 9.27
C GLN A 284 26.29 -3.75 9.08
N TRP A 285 26.42 -4.39 7.92
CA TRP A 285 25.74 -5.66 7.64
C TRP A 285 26.45 -6.82 8.35
N MET A 286 25.67 -7.67 8.99
CA MET A 286 26.10 -8.85 9.72
C MET A 286 25.57 -10.10 9.00
N CYS A 287 26.33 -10.60 8.04
CA CYS A 287 25.93 -11.76 7.23
C CYS A 287 27.14 -12.41 6.57
N SER A 288 26.95 -13.64 6.05
CA SER A 288 27.93 -14.29 5.19
C SER A 288 28.07 -13.57 3.85
N GLU A 289 29.18 -13.79 3.14
CA GLU A 289 29.35 -13.26 1.78
C GLU A 289 28.25 -13.72 0.82
N GLN A 290 27.78 -14.96 0.98
CA GLN A 290 26.68 -15.49 0.20
C GLN A 290 25.38 -14.72 0.46
N ALA A 291 24.99 -14.49 1.72
CA ALA A 291 23.79 -13.72 2.05
C ALA A 291 23.90 -12.26 1.57
N ALA A 292 25.10 -11.67 1.63
CA ALA A 292 25.34 -10.34 1.07
C ALA A 292 25.26 -10.32 -0.48
N ALA A 293 25.63 -11.40 -1.15
CA ALA A 293 25.47 -11.54 -2.59
C ALA A 293 23.99 -11.71 -2.98
N GLU A 294 23.23 -12.55 -2.26
CA GLU A 294 21.79 -12.72 -2.43
C GLU A 294 21.05 -11.39 -2.22
N ALA A 295 21.42 -10.60 -1.22
CA ALA A 295 20.82 -9.29 -0.95
C ALA A 295 21.06 -8.25 -2.05
N ARG A 296 22.07 -8.45 -2.90
CA ARG A 296 22.34 -7.61 -4.09
C ARG A 296 21.53 -8.04 -5.31
N ASP A 297 21.05 -9.27 -5.32
CA ASP A 297 20.20 -9.77 -6.39
C ASP A 297 18.75 -9.26 -6.20
N THR A 298 18.56 -8.01 -6.60
CA THR A 298 17.24 -7.36 -6.51
C THR A 298 16.19 -8.00 -7.43
N ALA A 299 16.61 -8.78 -8.43
CA ALA A 299 15.68 -9.54 -9.29
C ALA A 299 14.92 -10.61 -8.50
N ALA A 300 15.46 -11.07 -7.36
CA ALA A 300 14.76 -11.96 -6.44
C ALA A 300 13.46 -11.35 -5.89
N ALA A 301 13.35 -10.03 -5.80
CA ALA A 301 12.12 -9.35 -5.39
C ALA A 301 10.99 -9.51 -6.43
N GLU A 302 11.31 -9.39 -7.72
CA GLU A 302 10.34 -9.65 -8.80
C GLU A 302 9.94 -11.12 -8.82
N ALA A 303 10.90 -12.02 -8.75
CA ALA A 303 10.65 -13.45 -8.76
C ALA A 303 9.78 -13.90 -7.58
N ALA A 304 10.06 -13.42 -6.36
CA ALA A 304 9.23 -13.66 -5.18
C ALA A 304 7.81 -13.11 -5.34
N THR A 305 7.68 -11.89 -5.87
CA THR A 305 6.38 -11.27 -6.14
C THR A 305 5.54 -12.11 -7.11
N ARG A 306 6.17 -12.62 -8.17
CA ARG A 306 5.53 -13.49 -9.16
C ARG A 306 5.05 -14.80 -8.52
N CYS A 307 5.86 -15.42 -7.67
CA CYS A 307 5.47 -16.64 -6.94
C CYS A 307 4.30 -16.37 -6.00
N VAL A 308 4.34 -15.29 -5.22
CA VAL A 308 3.22 -14.93 -4.31
C VAL A 308 1.92 -14.73 -5.10
N LEU A 309 1.95 -14.03 -6.22
CA LEU A 309 0.75 -13.81 -7.03
C LEU A 309 0.20 -15.13 -7.61
N ARG A 310 1.07 -16.04 -8.05
CA ARG A 310 0.61 -17.38 -8.49
C ARG A 310 -0.09 -18.15 -7.38
N VAL A 311 0.45 -18.11 -6.16
CA VAL A 311 -0.18 -18.77 -5.00
C VAL A 311 -1.52 -18.13 -4.63
N LEU A 312 -1.61 -16.80 -4.74
CA LEU A 312 -2.87 -16.06 -4.52
C LEU A 312 -3.94 -16.38 -5.56
N GLY A 313 -3.55 -16.85 -6.74
CA GLY A 313 -4.47 -17.13 -7.84
C GLY A 313 -4.56 -15.98 -8.81
N ASP A 314 -3.55 -15.85 -9.65
CA ASP A 314 -3.41 -14.75 -10.60
C ASP A 314 -4.49 -14.78 -11.69
N GLY A 315 -5.15 -13.64 -11.87
CA GLY A 315 -5.69 -13.19 -13.16
C GLY A 315 -6.87 -13.93 -13.77
N GLY A 316 -7.94 -14.22 -13.04
CA GLY A 316 -9.22 -14.45 -13.69
C GLY A 316 -9.97 -15.76 -13.41
N SER A 317 -9.39 -16.71 -12.71
CA SER A 317 -10.05 -17.98 -12.36
C SER A 317 -10.43 -18.13 -10.87
N GLY A 318 -10.42 -17.02 -10.12
CA GLY A 318 -10.70 -17.04 -8.68
C GLY A 318 -9.45 -17.38 -7.83
N PRO A 319 -9.61 -17.43 -6.49
CA PRO A 319 -8.52 -17.71 -5.57
C PRO A 319 -7.80 -19.01 -5.90
N GLY A 320 -6.46 -19.03 -5.78
CA GLY A 320 -5.64 -20.23 -5.95
C GLY A 320 -6.11 -21.39 -5.07
N ALA A 321 -5.73 -22.60 -5.42
CA ALA A 321 -6.18 -23.81 -4.70
C ALA A 321 -5.83 -23.74 -3.20
N LEU A 322 -4.65 -23.21 -2.85
CA LEU A 322 -4.23 -23.00 -1.47
C LEU A 322 -5.13 -21.98 -0.76
N MET A 323 -5.45 -20.86 -1.41
CA MET A 323 -6.30 -19.81 -0.83
C MET A 323 -7.70 -20.33 -0.45
N ARG A 324 -8.26 -21.25 -1.26
CA ARG A 324 -9.56 -21.86 -0.96
C ARG A 324 -9.53 -22.79 0.26
N SER A 325 -8.37 -23.31 0.62
CA SER A 325 -8.22 -24.15 1.82
C SER A 325 -8.08 -23.36 3.11
N LEU A 326 -7.77 -22.06 3.05
CA LEU A 326 -7.63 -21.22 4.22
C LEU A 326 -8.98 -20.99 4.92
N PRO A 327 -9.02 -20.85 6.25
CA PRO A 327 -10.23 -20.48 6.97
C PRO A 327 -10.69 -19.07 6.61
N ALA A 328 -12.00 -18.81 6.63
CA ALA A 328 -12.54 -17.46 6.57
C ALA A 328 -12.05 -16.66 7.81
N PRO A 329 -11.71 -15.37 7.69
CA PRO A 329 -11.87 -14.48 6.54
C PRO A 329 -10.68 -14.44 5.55
N TRP A 330 -9.71 -15.34 5.68
CA TRP A 330 -8.43 -15.32 4.96
C TRP A 330 -8.50 -15.78 3.49
N GLN A 331 -9.67 -16.20 3.03
CA GLN A 331 -9.88 -16.64 1.65
C GLN A 331 -9.85 -15.50 0.63
N GLY A 332 -9.86 -14.23 1.07
CA GLY A 332 -9.79 -13.03 0.23
C GLY A 332 -8.36 -12.55 0.01
N ALA A 333 -7.90 -12.55 -1.25
CA ALA A 333 -6.53 -12.10 -1.59
C ALA A 333 -6.23 -10.67 -1.14
N ALA A 334 -7.20 -9.76 -1.23
CA ALA A 334 -7.02 -8.33 -0.93
C ALA A 334 -6.55 -8.06 0.50
N ALA A 335 -7.07 -8.82 1.50
CA ALA A 335 -6.70 -8.65 2.90
C ALA A 335 -5.22 -8.97 3.19
N MET A 336 -4.62 -9.83 2.37
CA MET A 336 -3.23 -10.27 2.54
C MET A 336 -2.25 -9.59 1.58
N GLN A 337 -2.73 -9.13 0.43
CA GLN A 337 -1.89 -8.75 -0.71
C GLN A 337 -0.78 -7.79 -0.34
N ARG A 338 -1.11 -6.66 0.30
CA ARG A 338 -0.13 -5.63 0.64
C ARG A 338 1.02 -6.17 1.48
N ALA A 339 0.71 -6.95 2.52
CA ALA A 339 1.73 -7.52 3.41
C ALA A 339 2.62 -8.53 2.69
N LEU A 340 2.02 -9.42 1.89
CA LEU A 340 2.75 -10.41 1.10
C LEU A 340 3.64 -9.75 0.06
N MET A 341 3.17 -8.67 -0.60
CA MET A 341 3.98 -7.91 -1.56
C MET A 341 5.16 -7.22 -0.87
N LEU A 342 4.98 -6.62 0.31
CA LEU A 342 6.10 -6.05 1.07
C LEU A 342 7.13 -7.13 1.44
N GLY A 343 6.68 -8.31 1.89
CA GLY A 343 7.55 -9.45 2.14
C GLY A 343 8.32 -9.89 0.89
N ALA A 344 7.64 -9.95 -0.27
CA ALA A 344 8.24 -10.32 -1.54
C ALA A 344 9.22 -9.25 -2.07
N TYR A 345 8.87 -7.96 -1.97
CA TYR A 345 9.76 -6.86 -2.37
C TYR A 345 11.05 -6.83 -1.56
N LEU A 346 11.01 -7.25 -0.29
CA LEU A 346 12.15 -7.30 0.62
C LEU A 346 12.78 -8.70 0.71
N TYR A 347 12.34 -9.65 -0.13
CA TYR A 347 12.88 -11.02 -0.15
C TYR A 347 14.43 -11.09 -0.29
N PRO A 348 15.08 -10.22 -1.06
CA PRO A 348 16.55 -10.19 -1.11
C PRO A 348 17.21 -10.03 0.27
N TYR A 349 16.58 -9.33 1.20
CA TYR A 349 17.14 -9.01 2.52
C TYR A 349 16.80 -10.02 3.63
N ARG A 350 16.07 -11.11 3.32
CA ARG A 350 15.54 -12.08 4.30
C ARG A 350 16.60 -12.72 5.21
N ASN A 351 17.80 -12.95 4.69
CA ASN A 351 18.90 -13.64 5.39
C ASN A 351 19.97 -12.68 5.93
N VAL A 352 19.76 -11.39 5.87
CA VAL A 352 20.74 -10.38 6.27
C VAL A 352 20.33 -9.74 7.58
N GLN A 353 21.27 -9.63 8.50
CA GLN A 353 21.16 -8.85 9.72
C GLN A 353 22.04 -7.59 9.61
N ALA A 354 21.78 -6.60 10.43
CA ALA A 354 22.59 -5.40 10.52
C ALA A 354 22.65 -4.86 11.95
N ASN A 355 23.67 -4.09 12.22
CA ASN A 355 23.83 -3.42 13.51
C ASN A 355 22.90 -2.20 13.59
N ASP A 356 22.06 -2.15 14.63
CA ASP A 356 21.29 -0.97 15.03
C ASP A 356 21.75 -0.56 16.45
N LYS A 357 22.68 0.39 16.52
CA LYS A 357 23.31 0.84 17.78
C LYS A 357 23.99 -0.32 18.50
N LYS A 358 23.37 -0.86 19.57
CA LYS A 358 23.90 -1.96 20.39
C LYS A 358 23.21 -3.31 20.13
N LYS A 359 22.35 -3.39 19.13
CA LYS A 359 21.56 -4.60 18.83
C LYS A 359 21.78 -5.03 17.39
N THR A 360 21.74 -6.31 17.15
CA THR A 360 21.66 -6.88 15.81
C THR A 360 20.18 -7.13 15.48
N VAL A 361 19.74 -6.64 14.32
CA VAL A 361 18.36 -6.75 13.84
C VAL A 361 18.37 -7.20 12.39
N ALA A 362 17.24 -7.73 11.90
CA ALA A 362 17.11 -8.07 10.49
C ALA A 362 17.24 -6.80 9.62
N LEU A 363 17.92 -6.91 8.47
CA LEU A 363 18.09 -5.78 7.55
C LEU A 363 16.75 -5.23 7.08
N ALA A 364 15.79 -6.12 6.77
CA ALA A 364 14.42 -5.74 6.40
C ALA A 364 13.73 -4.86 7.44
N HIS A 365 14.01 -5.06 8.75
CA HIS A 365 13.52 -4.17 9.82
C HIS A 365 13.97 -2.72 9.60
N LEU A 366 15.25 -2.52 9.35
CA LEU A 366 15.82 -1.17 9.17
C LEU A 366 15.29 -0.52 7.87
N VAL A 367 15.16 -1.31 6.82
CA VAL A 367 14.61 -0.83 5.55
C VAL A 367 13.16 -0.36 5.73
N ILE A 368 12.32 -1.13 6.43
CA ILE A 368 10.91 -0.74 6.65
C ILE A 368 10.83 0.47 7.58
N ARG A 369 11.53 0.44 8.72
CA ARG A 369 11.49 1.49 9.74
C ARG A 369 12.10 2.80 9.26
N ASP A 370 13.29 2.75 8.66
CA ASP A 370 14.09 3.93 8.33
C ASP A 370 14.12 4.23 6.84
N GLY A 371 14.18 3.19 6.02
CA GLY A 371 14.27 3.28 4.57
C GLY A 371 12.97 3.75 3.91
N VAL A 372 11.80 3.25 4.33
CA VAL A 372 10.49 3.60 3.76
C VAL A 372 9.49 4.14 4.78
N LYS A 373 9.82 4.18 6.08
CA LYS A 373 9.00 4.75 7.15
C LYS A 373 7.57 4.19 7.20
N LEU A 374 7.43 2.87 7.02
CA LEU A 374 6.15 2.20 7.22
C LEU A 374 5.94 1.85 8.71
N SER A 375 4.79 1.30 9.03
CA SER A 375 4.37 1.05 10.40
C SER A 375 5.17 -0.08 11.07
N HIS A 376 5.14 -0.12 12.42
CA HIS A 376 5.71 -1.24 13.19
C HIS A 376 5.04 -2.57 12.85
N ALA A 377 3.74 -2.56 12.58
CA ALA A 377 3.01 -3.75 12.15
C ALA A 377 3.52 -4.31 10.81
N ASP A 378 3.96 -3.45 9.88
CA ASP A 378 4.59 -3.88 8.62
C ASP A 378 5.95 -4.53 8.87
N VAL A 379 6.73 -3.98 9.81
CA VAL A 379 7.99 -4.59 10.24
C VAL A 379 7.73 -6.00 10.77
N GLU A 380 6.87 -6.13 11.77
CA GLU A 380 6.55 -7.43 12.38
C GLU A 380 6.07 -8.44 11.35
N THR A 381 5.08 -8.05 10.53
CA THR A 381 4.52 -8.95 9.52
C THR A 381 5.59 -9.41 8.53
N THR A 382 6.40 -8.50 8.00
CA THR A 382 7.45 -8.88 7.04
C THR A 382 8.47 -9.83 7.66
N LEU A 383 8.90 -9.56 8.89
CA LEU A 383 9.86 -10.42 9.59
C LEU A 383 9.28 -11.81 9.89
N GLU A 384 8.01 -11.90 10.26
CA GLU A 384 7.32 -13.17 10.46
C GLU A 384 7.22 -13.98 9.15
N LEU A 385 6.84 -13.32 8.04
CA LEU A 385 6.80 -13.96 6.72
C LEU A 385 8.16 -14.57 6.35
N HIS A 386 9.25 -13.82 6.52
CA HIS A 386 10.60 -14.30 6.21
C HIS A 386 11.07 -15.39 7.16
N ARG A 387 10.86 -15.22 8.47
CA ARG A 387 11.30 -16.16 9.50
C ARG A 387 10.63 -17.53 9.38
N PHE A 388 9.30 -17.53 9.27
CA PHE A 388 8.54 -18.76 9.36
C PHE A 388 8.43 -19.54 8.05
N ALA A 389 8.89 -18.99 6.92
CA ALA A 389 8.79 -19.66 5.62
C ALA A 389 9.37 -21.07 5.63
N THR A 390 10.61 -21.25 6.12
CA THR A 390 11.28 -22.55 6.16
C THR A 390 10.68 -23.48 7.21
N GLU A 391 10.31 -22.95 8.38
CA GLU A 391 9.71 -23.74 9.46
C GLU A 391 8.34 -24.33 9.03
N ILE A 392 7.53 -23.53 8.35
CA ILE A 392 6.22 -23.96 7.81
C ILE A 392 6.43 -24.98 6.68
N ALA A 393 7.40 -24.77 5.79
CA ALA A 393 7.70 -25.72 4.71
C ALA A 393 8.06 -27.12 5.27
N SER A 394 8.91 -27.18 6.29
CA SER A 394 9.28 -28.41 6.97
C SER A 394 8.09 -29.09 7.67
N MET A 395 7.23 -28.30 8.33
CA MET A 395 6.03 -28.84 8.97
C MET A 395 5.00 -29.33 7.95
N ALA A 396 4.88 -28.66 6.80
CA ALA A 396 4.01 -29.08 5.71
C ALA A 396 4.47 -30.45 5.12
N ASP A 397 5.79 -30.67 5.00
CA ASP A 397 6.33 -32.01 4.63
C ASP A 397 6.00 -33.07 5.68
N ALA A 398 6.05 -32.71 6.97
CA ALA A 398 5.67 -33.63 8.04
C ALA A 398 4.16 -33.94 7.99
N CYS A 399 3.31 -32.97 7.63
CA CYS A 399 1.87 -33.19 7.45
C CYS A 399 1.58 -34.16 6.29
N VAL A 400 2.21 -33.98 5.14
CA VAL A 400 2.07 -34.87 3.98
C VAL A 400 2.53 -36.30 4.35
N GLY A 401 3.64 -36.42 5.08
CA GLY A 401 4.20 -37.70 5.52
C GLY A 401 3.49 -38.35 6.72
N GLY A 402 2.42 -37.73 7.25
CA GLY A 402 1.68 -38.25 8.42
C GLY A 402 2.49 -38.22 9.73
N ARG A 403 3.58 -37.47 9.81
CA ARG A 403 4.50 -37.37 10.94
C ARG A 403 4.29 -36.15 11.83
N ALA A 404 3.46 -35.23 11.41
CA ALA A 404 3.16 -34.03 12.19
C ALA A 404 2.28 -34.41 13.40
N ASP A 405 2.78 -34.15 14.60
CA ASP A 405 1.98 -34.28 15.80
C ASP A 405 1.19 -32.97 16.09
N ARG A 406 0.08 -33.10 16.80
CA ARG A 406 -0.84 -32.02 17.12
C ARG A 406 -0.18 -30.96 17.99
N ARG A 407 0.68 -31.36 18.96
CA ARG A 407 1.39 -30.43 19.86
C ARG A 407 2.35 -29.55 19.07
N ALA A 408 3.22 -30.15 18.23
CA ALA A 408 4.20 -29.40 17.43
C ALA A 408 3.51 -28.40 16.50
N LEU A 409 2.42 -28.82 15.84
CA LEU A 409 1.62 -27.96 14.97
C LEU A 409 0.96 -26.80 15.75
N GLY A 410 0.37 -27.10 16.91
CA GLY A 410 -0.26 -26.09 17.77
C GLY A 410 0.74 -25.07 18.32
N LEU A 411 1.92 -25.52 18.73
CA LEU A 411 3.02 -24.62 19.18
C LEU A 411 3.51 -23.73 18.04
N GLN A 412 3.60 -24.27 16.81
CA GLN A 412 3.96 -23.46 15.65
C GLN A 412 2.92 -22.37 15.37
N ILE A 413 1.61 -22.68 15.36
CA ILE A 413 0.53 -21.71 15.19
C ILE A 413 0.58 -20.65 16.30
N ARG A 414 0.86 -21.05 17.55
CA ARG A 414 1.03 -20.10 18.66
C ARG A 414 2.22 -19.17 18.49
N SER A 415 3.33 -19.68 17.98
CA SER A 415 4.54 -18.88 17.74
C SER A 415 4.34 -17.87 16.62
N ILE A 416 3.62 -18.24 15.57
CA ILE A 416 3.32 -17.36 14.42
C ILE A 416 2.24 -16.34 14.77
N GLY A 417 1.21 -16.75 15.54
CA GLY A 417 0.08 -15.89 15.88
C GLY A 417 -1.01 -15.86 14.80
N ALA A 418 -1.86 -14.83 14.83
CA ALA A 418 -3.01 -14.68 13.95
C ALA A 418 -2.65 -14.60 12.46
N ARG A 419 -1.41 -14.26 12.13
CA ARG A 419 -0.93 -14.14 10.75
C ARG A 419 -0.46 -15.46 10.12
N TRP A 420 -0.66 -16.59 10.77
CA TRP A 420 -0.23 -17.89 10.24
C TRP A 420 -0.73 -18.19 8.81
N PRO A 421 -1.96 -17.79 8.38
CA PRO A 421 -2.40 -18.01 7.01
C PRO A 421 -1.55 -17.24 5.98
N GLN A 422 -1.15 -15.99 6.29
CA GLN A 422 -0.26 -15.20 5.45
C GLN A 422 1.13 -15.86 5.36
N CYS A 423 1.65 -16.36 6.48
CA CYS A 423 2.94 -17.06 6.52
C CYS A 423 2.91 -18.36 5.70
N VAL A 424 1.79 -19.08 5.67
CA VAL A 424 1.62 -20.28 4.82
C VAL A 424 1.67 -19.93 3.34
N VAL A 425 0.94 -18.89 2.91
CA VAL A 425 0.97 -18.41 1.52
C VAL A 425 2.37 -17.99 1.11
N PHE A 426 3.06 -17.24 1.98
CA PHE A 426 4.41 -16.79 1.71
C PHE A 426 5.42 -17.93 1.68
N ALA A 427 5.30 -18.93 2.57
CA ALA A 427 6.14 -20.12 2.59
C ALA A 427 6.01 -20.93 1.29
N ALA A 428 4.78 -21.10 0.80
CA ALA A 428 4.54 -21.76 -0.49
C ALA A 428 5.21 -21.03 -1.65
N ALA A 429 5.11 -19.69 -1.68
CA ALA A 429 5.74 -18.86 -2.71
C ALA A 429 7.28 -18.90 -2.61
N ALA A 430 7.83 -18.88 -1.41
CA ALA A 430 9.28 -18.96 -1.19
C ALA A 430 9.85 -20.33 -1.61
N GLU A 431 9.12 -21.42 -1.36
CA GLU A 431 9.52 -22.75 -1.80
C GLU A 431 9.43 -22.88 -3.33
N GLU A 432 8.40 -22.32 -3.96
CA GLU A 432 8.30 -22.27 -5.43
C GLU A 432 9.54 -21.60 -6.02
N LEU A 433 9.94 -20.46 -5.44
CA LEU A 433 11.10 -19.71 -5.90
C LEU A 433 12.41 -20.48 -5.75
N CYS A 434 12.59 -21.20 -4.62
CA CYS A 434 13.86 -21.89 -4.33
C CYS A 434 13.97 -23.25 -5.00
N ALA A 435 12.87 -24.03 -5.05
CA ALA A 435 12.89 -25.41 -5.49
C ALA A 435 12.31 -25.62 -6.90
N GLY A 436 11.70 -24.58 -7.50
CA GLY A 436 11.03 -24.70 -8.80
C GLY A 436 9.84 -25.68 -8.78
N ALA A 437 9.25 -25.92 -7.62
CA ALA A 437 8.14 -26.83 -7.48
C ALA A 437 6.90 -26.32 -8.23
N THR A 438 6.08 -27.24 -8.74
CA THR A 438 4.86 -26.85 -9.46
C THR A 438 3.80 -26.32 -8.50
N SER A 439 3.01 -25.34 -8.94
CA SER A 439 1.93 -24.75 -8.14
C SER A 439 0.92 -25.78 -7.64
N SER A 440 0.68 -26.89 -8.38
CA SER A 440 -0.23 -27.96 -7.94
C SER A 440 0.34 -28.78 -6.78
N ALA A 441 1.62 -29.14 -6.84
CA ALA A 441 2.29 -29.88 -5.76
C ALA A 441 2.36 -29.04 -4.47
N LEU A 442 2.64 -27.73 -4.60
CA LEU A 442 2.65 -26.81 -3.49
C LEU A 442 1.24 -26.62 -2.88
N ALA A 443 0.22 -26.50 -3.73
CA ALA A 443 -1.17 -26.40 -3.25
C ALA A 443 -1.60 -27.66 -2.49
N GLU A 444 -1.17 -28.84 -2.92
CA GLU A 444 -1.43 -30.10 -2.21
C GLU A 444 -0.69 -30.14 -0.87
N LYS A 445 0.63 -29.86 -0.87
CA LYS A 445 1.49 -29.86 0.32
C LYS A 445 0.98 -28.88 1.39
N TYR A 446 0.85 -27.61 1.04
CA TYR A 446 0.42 -26.58 1.99
C TYR A 446 -1.08 -26.68 2.30
N GLY A 447 -1.88 -27.19 1.38
CA GLY A 447 -3.28 -27.55 1.63
C GLY A 447 -3.41 -28.65 2.67
N ALA A 448 -2.53 -29.66 2.68
CA ALA A 448 -2.48 -30.69 3.72
C ALA A 448 -2.14 -30.09 5.10
N TYR A 449 -1.19 -29.16 5.16
CA TYR A 449 -0.88 -28.41 6.38
C TYR A 449 -2.11 -27.66 6.89
N VAL A 450 -2.78 -26.87 6.04
CA VAL A 450 -3.95 -26.08 6.42
C VAL A 450 -5.09 -26.99 6.90
N ARG A 451 -5.40 -28.06 6.15
CA ARG A 451 -6.42 -29.02 6.57
C ARG A 451 -6.09 -29.62 7.94
N ARG A 452 -4.85 -30.01 8.17
CA ARG A 452 -4.44 -30.57 9.46
C ARG A 452 -4.61 -29.56 10.60
N VAL A 453 -4.26 -28.29 10.39
CA VAL A 453 -4.50 -27.22 11.38
C VAL A 453 -5.98 -27.05 11.69
N VAL A 454 -6.84 -27.09 10.67
CA VAL A 454 -8.29 -26.91 10.82
C VAL A 454 -8.93 -28.15 11.47
N ASP A 455 -8.62 -29.36 10.98
CA ASP A 455 -9.19 -30.62 11.46
C ASP A 455 -8.80 -30.91 12.92
N ASP A 456 -7.59 -30.54 13.32
CA ASP A 456 -7.13 -30.63 14.70
C ASP A 456 -7.67 -29.47 15.60
N GLY A 457 -8.46 -28.53 15.07
CA GLY A 457 -9.01 -27.41 15.82
C GLY A 457 -7.93 -26.43 16.33
N LEU A 458 -6.83 -26.27 15.57
CA LEU A 458 -5.67 -25.46 15.96
C LEU A 458 -5.65 -24.06 15.30
N ALA A 459 -6.63 -23.73 14.46
CA ALA A 459 -6.65 -22.46 13.72
C ALA A 459 -6.54 -21.22 14.63
N ASP A 460 -7.10 -21.30 15.85
CA ASP A 460 -7.06 -20.24 16.86
C ASP A 460 -6.15 -20.58 18.06
N ALA A 461 -5.25 -21.56 17.91
CA ALA A 461 -4.34 -21.96 19.00
C ALA A 461 -3.49 -20.80 19.53
N TYR A 462 -3.22 -19.79 18.70
CA TYR A 462 -2.51 -18.56 19.12
C TYR A 462 -3.25 -17.77 20.20
N ALA A 463 -4.58 -17.82 20.24
CA ALA A 463 -5.43 -17.13 21.20
C ALA A 463 -5.80 -18.02 22.42
N MET A 464 -5.39 -19.31 22.39
CA MET A 464 -5.73 -20.28 23.44
C MET A 464 -5.14 -19.84 24.80
N LYS A 465 -5.99 -19.75 25.81
CA LYS A 465 -5.59 -19.46 27.18
C LYS A 465 -5.18 -20.73 27.92
N HIS A 466 -4.27 -20.59 28.89
CA HIS A 466 -3.88 -21.72 29.75
C HIS A 466 -5.07 -22.17 30.62
N VAL A 467 -5.34 -23.48 30.64
CA VAL A 467 -6.38 -24.07 31.48
C VAL A 467 -6.04 -23.96 32.97
N VAL A 468 -4.74 -23.98 33.30
CA VAL A 468 -4.21 -23.66 34.63
C VAL A 468 -3.39 -22.39 34.51
N ASP A 469 -3.83 -21.32 35.16
CA ASP A 469 -3.12 -20.03 35.14
C ASP A 469 -1.87 -20.05 36.05
N GLY A 470 -1.03 -19.00 35.89
CA GLY A 470 0.25 -18.94 36.61
C GLY A 470 0.10 -18.92 38.13
N THR A 471 -1.01 -18.39 38.67
CA THR A 471 -1.27 -18.36 40.11
C THR A 471 -1.64 -19.74 40.65
N ALA A 472 -2.48 -20.46 39.91
CA ALA A 472 -2.84 -21.85 40.24
C ALA A 472 -1.62 -22.77 40.10
N ALA A 473 -0.86 -22.65 39.02
CA ALA A 473 0.37 -23.41 38.79
C ALA A 473 1.40 -23.20 39.92
N ALA A 474 1.63 -21.95 40.33
CA ALA A 474 2.52 -21.60 41.46
C ALA A 474 2.08 -22.27 42.75
N ARG A 475 0.77 -22.26 43.05
CA ARG A 475 0.19 -22.88 44.24
C ARG A 475 0.35 -24.39 44.24
N ILE A 476 0.06 -25.05 43.09
CA ILE A 476 0.14 -26.51 42.95
C ILE A 476 1.57 -26.99 43.17
N LEU A 477 2.56 -26.25 42.66
CA LEU A 477 3.97 -26.65 42.68
C LEU A 477 4.77 -26.03 43.83
N GLY A 478 4.14 -25.26 44.72
CA GLY A 478 4.83 -24.57 45.83
C GLY A 478 5.88 -23.54 45.35
N LEU A 479 5.76 -23.00 44.14
CA LEU A 479 6.69 -22.06 43.55
C LEU A 479 6.39 -20.61 43.93
N ARG A 480 7.42 -19.80 44.09
CA ARG A 480 7.27 -18.35 44.21
C ARG A 480 6.98 -17.74 42.83
N PRO A 481 6.14 -16.67 42.76
CA PRO A 481 5.95 -15.92 41.53
C PRO A 481 7.31 -15.47 40.97
N GLY A 482 7.59 -15.80 39.68
CA GLY A 482 8.84 -15.48 39.05
C GLY A 482 9.04 -16.17 37.70
N PRO A 483 10.23 -16.05 37.08
CA PRO A 483 10.51 -16.58 35.73
C PRO A 483 10.29 -18.10 35.60
N ALA A 484 10.42 -18.89 36.68
CA ALA A 484 10.20 -20.33 36.68
C ALA A 484 8.75 -20.72 36.30
N ILE A 485 7.76 -19.86 36.57
CA ILE A 485 6.36 -20.12 36.23
C ILE A 485 6.16 -20.15 34.71
N ARG A 486 6.96 -19.42 33.92
CA ARG A 486 6.86 -19.41 32.47
C ARG A 486 7.05 -20.82 31.91
N GLY A 487 8.08 -21.53 32.31
CA GLY A 487 8.31 -22.91 31.87
C GLY A 487 7.20 -23.88 32.28
N VAL A 488 6.55 -23.63 33.43
CA VAL A 488 5.36 -24.41 33.84
C VAL A 488 4.19 -24.12 32.93
N LEU A 489 3.93 -22.86 32.58
CA LEU A 489 2.87 -22.48 31.65
C LEU A 489 3.13 -23.02 30.24
N ASP A 490 4.37 -23.08 29.80
CA ASP A 490 4.73 -23.70 28.52
C ASP A 490 4.34 -25.20 28.56
N ARG A 491 4.65 -25.94 29.64
CA ARG A 491 4.22 -27.34 29.83
C ARG A 491 2.68 -27.51 29.91
N VAL A 492 1.98 -26.58 30.57
CA VAL A 492 0.51 -26.57 30.59
C VAL A 492 -0.03 -26.46 29.16
N MET A 493 0.54 -25.59 28.35
CA MET A 493 0.10 -25.39 26.97
C MET A 493 0.41 -26.60 26.11
N GLU A 494 1.60 -27.20 26.24
CA GLU A 494 1.95 -28.42 25.54
C GLU A 494 0.95 -29.54 25.87
N TRP A 495 0.65 -29.75 27.17
CA TRP A 495 -0.35 -30.70 27.62
C TRP A 495 -1.74 -30.44 27.02
N GLN A 496 -2.20 -29.17 27.01
CA GLN A 496 -3.49 -28.79 26.41
C GLN A 496 -3.56 -29.10 24.91
N LEU A 497 -2.48 -28.89 24.21
CA LEU A 497 -2.40 -29.19 22.78
C LEU A 497 -2.44 -30.71 22.51
N GLU A 498 -1.89 -31.53 23.40
CA GLU A 498 -1.97 -33.00 23.32
C GLU A 498 -3.33 -33.52 23.75
N HIS A 499 -4.02 -32.85 24.67
CA HIS A 499 -5.28 -33.27 25.28
C HIS A 499 -6.41 -32.28 24.99
N PRO A 500 -6.98 -32.25 23.76
CA PRO A 500 -7.96 -31.23 23.35
C PRO A 500 -9.27 -31.28 24.15
N GLN A 501 -9.57 -32.38 24.79
CA GLN A 501 -10.72 -32.56 25.66
C GLN A 501 -10.34 -32.64 27.16
N GLY A 502 -9.06 -32.38 27.45
CA GLY A 502 -8.53 -32.49 28.81
C GLY A 502 -9.10 -31.41 29.74
N THR A 503 -9.44 -31.84 30.95
CA THR A 503 -10.00 -30.95 31.97
C THR A 503 -8.89 -30.22 32.75
N ARG A 504 -9.30 -29.21 33.50
CA ARG A 504 -8.39 -28.50 34.41
C ARG A 504 -7.81 -29.43 35.48
N GLU A 505 -8.64 -30.30 36.05
CA GLU A 505 -8.27 -31.25 37.09
C GLU A 505 -7.21 -32.24 36.62
N GLU A 506 -7.36 -32.73 35.38
CA GLU A 506 -6.38 -33.64 34.75
C GLU A 506 -5.04 -32.91 34.51
N CYS A 507 -5.07 -31.65 34.06
CA CYS A 507 -3.86 -30.86 33.89
C CYS A 507 -3.17 -30.55 35.23
N GLU A 508 -3.94 -30.29 36.29
CA GLU A 508 -3.40 -30.12 37.64
C GLU A 508 -2.76 -31.42 38.19
N ALA A 509 -3.34 -32.59 37.90
CA ALA A 509 -2.76 -33.90 38.23
C ALA A 509 -1.44 -34.12 37.50
N TYR A 510 -1.42 -33.88 36.17
CA TYR A 510 -0.20 -33.93 35.36
C TYR A 510 0.93 -33.04 35.89
N LEU A 511 0.61 -31.82 36.36
CA LEU A 511 1.61 -30.95 36.94
C LEU A 511 2.20 -31.49 38.26
N ARG A 512 1.39 -32.20 39.08
CA ARG A 512 1.86 -32.82 40.34
C ARG A 512 2.75 -34.05 40.11
N GLU A 513 2.43 -34.84 39.07
CA GLU A 513 3.16 -36.08 38.75
C GLU A 513 4.50 -35.81 38.03
N GLY A 514 4.65 -34.67 37.39
CA GLY A 514 5.81 -34.31 36.59
C GLY A 514 6.93 -33.59 37.38
N MET A 515 6.90 -33.66 38.73
CA MET A 515 7.98 -33.33 39.64
C MET A 515 8.58 -34.61 40.19
#